data_21d2c925f598b548091810a137e1a2a4
#
_entry.id   21d2c925f598b548091810a137e1a2a4
#
_cell.length_a   1.000
_cell.length_b   1.000
_cell.length_c   1.000
_cell.angle_alpha   90.00
_cell.angle_beta   90.00
_cell.angle_gamma   90.00
#
_symmetry.space_group_name_H-M   'P 1'
#
loop_
_entity.id
_entity.type
_entity.pdbx_description
1 polymer ?
#
loop_
_entity_poly.entity_id
_entity_poly.type
_entity_poly.pdbx_seq_one_letter_code
_entity_poly.pdbx_strand_id
1 'polypeptide(L)'
;MDHWRIDTPQGQLSQYTSVQRFDDFLKQVAALGFEAIETFDFHLGPLRELFGSLENARAFMQSRGIDKVLSLFHAVMYDERQSAPHVRSTHDHIVNYAEYIMRSSQGLGVENFIVMPAGLYYDVEPVTDDKIRACAELWNRVGEMTQKYGVKTCCHHEFFCGIRTAEQLRKFYEWTDPRYVFFYCDTAQHVIAGVDPVDLYLKLADRCGGFHMKDTLHVDLTGDYRRKPDAEVMAPTTPRWFHEMGVPGGLVDFPAMMAAMKDRGYEGWVGVEHDKADVGGGNYPESTALSAWYIQHVLKKIYA
;
A
#
# COMPACT_ATOMS: atom_id res chain seq x y z
N MET A 1 19.31 5.80 2.77
CA MET A 1 18.11 4.95 2.82
C MET A 1 18.37 3.70 1.97
N ASP A 2 18.48 2.56 2.60
CA ASP A 2 18.87 1.30 1.95
C ASP A 2 17.77 0.22 2.00
N HIS A 3 16.63 0.52 2.67
CA HIS A 3 15.57 -0.46 2.89
C HIS A 3 14.46 -0.34 1.84
N TRP A 4 14.59 -1.14 0.78
CA TRP A 4 13.62 -1.24 -0.28
C TRP A 4 12.87 -2.57 -0.19
N ARG A 5 11.56 -2.52 -0.35
CA ARG A 5 10.68 -3.67 -0.44
C ARG A 5 9.92 -3.66 -1.77
N ILE A 6 9.33 -4.78 -2.08
CA ILE A 6 8.44 -4.95 -3.23
C ILE A 6 7.12 -5.52 -2.76
N ASP A 7 6.05 -5.04 -3.36
CA ASP A 7 4.74 -5.61 -3.16
C ASP A 7 4.55 -6.86 -4.03
N THR A 8 3.80 -7.81 -3.51
CA THR A 8 3.40 -8.95 -4.30
C THR A 8 2.37 -8.52 -5.35
N PRO A 9 2.40 -9.11 -6.56
CA PRO A 9 1.45 -8.76 -7.61
C PRO A 9 0.02 -8.91 -7.13
N GLN A 10 -0.78 -7.87 -7.25
CA GLN A 10 -2.19 -7.92 -6.91
C GLN A 10 -2.92 -8.93 -7.78
N GLY A 11 -3.78 -9.73 -7.16
CA GLY A 11 -4.59 -10.72 -7.85
C GLY A 11 -3.83 -11.95 -8.36
N GLN A 12 -2.50 -11.99 -8.21
CA GLN A 12 -1.71 -13.18 -8.53
C GLN A 12 -1.48 -14.04 -7.29
N LEU A 13 -2.37 -15.00 -7.06
CA LEU A 13 -2.17 -16.02 -6.02
C LEU A 13 -1.13 -17.07 -6.43
N SER A 14 -0.62 -17.01 -7.64
CA SER A 14 0.22 -18.07 -8.21
C SER A 14 1.50 -18.33 -7.43
N GLN A 15 2.13 -17.30 -6.86
CA GLN A 15 3.33 -17.44 -6.03
C GLN A 15 3.05 -18.15 -4.69
N TYR A 16 1.81 -18.13 -4.20
CA TYR A 16 1.41 -18.77 -2.95
C TYR A 16 0.77 -20.15 -3.15
N THR A 17 0.85 -20.72 -4.36
CA THR A 17 0.24 -22.04 -4.67
C THR A 17 1.19 -23.22 -4.47
N SER A 18 2.50 -22.94 -4.35
CA SER A 18 3.49 -23.98 -4.03
C SER A 18 4.77 -23.35 -3.49
N VAL A 19 5.52 -24.13 -2.71
CA VAL A 19 6.84 -23.72 -2.20
C VAL A 19 7.78 -23.32 -3.34
N GLN A 20 7.75 -24.05 -4.46
CA GLN A 20 8.60 -23.76 -5.62
C GLN A 20 8.30 -22.38 -6.22
N ARG A 21 7.04 -22.05 -6.43
CA ARG A 21 6.67 -20.74 -6.99
C ARG A 21 7.00 -19.58 -6.03
N PHE A 22 6.81 -19.81 -4.75
CA PHE A 22 7.21 -18.83 -3.74
C PHE A 22 8.73 -18.66 -3.69
N ASP A 23 9.51 -19.75 -3.81
CA ASP A 23 10.96 -19.72 -3.89
C ASP A 23 11.45 -18.94 -5.12
N ASP A 24 10.87 -19.18 -6.29
CA ASP A 24 11.20 -18.49 -7.53
C ASP A 24 10.92 -16.98 -7.43
N PHE A 25 9.78 -16.61 -6.85
CA PHE A 25 9.43 -15.22 -6.58
C PHE A 25 10.45 -14.54 -5.62
N LEU A 26 10.75 -15.18 -4.48
CA LEU A 26 11.70 -14.62 -3.50
C LEU A 26 13.08 -14.42 -4.11
N LYS A 27 13.60 -15.40 -4.86
CA LYS A 27 14.90 -15.30 -5.52
C LYS A 27 14.94 -14.17 -6.54
N GLN A 28 13.85 -13.99 -7.29
CA GLN A 28 13.75 -12.91 -8.28
C GLN A 28 13.83 -11.55 -7.60
N VAL A 29 13.03 -11.29 -6.57
CA VAL A 29 12.98 -9.99 -5.90
C VAL A 29 14.25 -9.73 -5.09
N ALA A 30 14.83 -10.75 -4.46
CA ALA A 30 16.11 -10.64 -3.76
C ALA A 30 17.28 -10.32 -4.71
N ALA A 31 17.31 -10.93 -5.90
CA ALA A 31 18.33 -10.65 -6.92
C ALA A 31 18.29 -9.20 -7.43
N LEU A 32 17.15 -8.51 -7.31
CA LEU A 32 16.98 -7.11 -7.66
C LEU A 32 17.32 -6.16 -6.49
N GLY A 33 17.68 -6.69 -5.33
CA GLY A 33 18.11 -5.93 -4.16
C GLY A 33 16.97 -5.50 -3.22
N PHE A 34 15.81 -6.15 -3.31
CA PHE A 34 14.74 -5.97 -2.33
C PHE A 34 14.98 -6.88 -1.12
N GLU A 35 14.70 -6.35 0.08
CA GLU A 35 15.00 -7.03 1.35
C GLU A 35 13.75 -7.48 2.11
N ALA A 36 12.57 -6.99 1.72
CA ALA A 36 11.29 -7.37 2.32
C ALA A 36 10.20 -7.40 1.24
N ILE A 37 9.08 -8.03 1.57
CA ILE A 37 7.89 -8.04 0.73
C ILE A 37 6.70 -7.45 1.48
N GLU A 38 5.71 -6.99 0.73
CA GLU A 38 4.36 -6.72 1.20
C GLU A 38 3.42 -7.77 0.64
N THR A 39 2.36 -8.09 1.35
CA THR A 39 1.34 -9.02 0.87
C THR A 39 -0.03 -8.66 1.45
N PHE A 40 -1.08 -9.25 0.89
CA PHE A 40 -2.42 -9.12 1.47
C PHE A 40 -2.61 -10.02 2.69
N ASP A 41 -3.48 -9.60 3.59
CA ASP A 41 -3.85 -10.36 4.80
C ASP A 41 -4.43 -11.75 4.49
N PHE A 42 -5.14 -11.89 3.36
CA PHE A 42 -5.69 -13.19 2.94
C PHE A 42 -4.62 -14.20 2.48
N HIS A 43 -3.36 -13.80 2.28
CA HIS A 43 -2.25 -14.71 2.00
C HIS A 43 -1.68 -15.40 3.25
N LEU A 44 -2.08 -14.99 4.45
CA LEU A 44 -1.63 -15.62 5.71
C LEU A 44 -2.02 -17.12 5.77
N GLY A 45 -3.21 -17.46 5.29
CA GLY A 45 -3.66 -18.85 5.18
C GLY A 45 -2.77 -19.70 4.27
N PRO A 46 -2.64 -19.35 2.98
CA PRO A 46 -1.74 -20.01 2.04
C PRO A 46 -0.29 -20.15 2.55
N LEU A 47 0.30 -19.11 3.14
CA LEU A 47 1.65 -19.21 3.70
C LEU A 47 1.74 -20.25 4.83
N ARG A 48 0.74 -20.30 5.69
CA ARG A 48 0.68 -21.29 6.77
C ARG A 48 0.50 -22.71 6.24
N GLU A 49 -0.31 -22.89 5.20
CA GLU A 49 -0.49 -24.19 4.55
C GLU A 49 0.79 -24.69 3.89
N LEU A 50 1.54 -23.80 3.21
CA LEU A 50 2.77 -24.19 2.53
C LEU A 50 3.92 -24.54 3.49
N PHE A 51 4.03 -23.85 4.62
CA PHE A 51 5.21 -23.96 5.50
C PHE A 51 4.90 -24.54 6.89
N GLY A 52 3.64 -24.86 7.19
CA GLY A 52 3.18 -25.37 8.48
C GLY A 52 3.04 -24.29 9.56
N SER A 53 3.84 -23.23 9.49
CA SER A 53 3.70 -22.05 10.36
C SER A 53 4.24 -20.80 9.66
N LEU A 54 3.91 -19.60 10.19
CA LEU A 54 4.40 -18.33 9.63
C LEU A 54 5.86 -18.08 10.01
N GLU A 55 6.32 -18.58 11.14
CA GLU A 55 7.74 -18.57 11.54
C GLU A 55 8.59 -19.36 10.54
N ASN A 56 8.11 -20.56 10.12
CA ASN A 56 8.79 -21.36 9.10
C ASN A 56 8.78 -20.64 7.74
N ALA A 57 7.67 -20.00 7.37
CA ALA A 57 7.60 -19.18 6.16
C ALA A 57 8.64 -18.06 6.19
N ARG A 58 8.75 -17.34 7.32
CA ARG A 58 9.76 -16.29 7.48
C ARG A 58 11.18 -16.83 7.43
N ALA A 59 11.47 -17.94 8.12
CA ALA A 59 12.79 -18.58 8.07
C ALA A 59 13.16 -18.99 6.63
N PHE A 60 12.19 -19.48 5.86
CA PHE A 60 12.39 -19.79 4.45
C PHE A 60 12.70 -18.52 3.64
N MET A 61 11.95 -17.42 3.82
CA MET A 61 12.20 -16.13 3.18
C MET A 61 13.61 -15.63 3.48
N GLN A 62 14.02 -15.66 4.77
CA GLN A 62 15.36 -15.23 5.20
C GLN A 62 16.48 -16.05 4.55
N SER A 63 16.26 -17.35 4.32
CA SER A 63 17.22 -18.18 3.58
C SER A 63 17.38 -17.80 2.10
N ARG A 64 16.49 -16.92 1.58
CA ARG A 64 16.50 -16.37 0.21
C ARG A 64 16.90 -14.89 0.17
N GLY A 65 17.27 -14.30 1.31
CA GLY A 65 17.66 -12.89 1.40
C GLY A 65 16.51 -11.93 1.62
N ILE A 66 15.30 -12.42 1.91
CA ILE A 66 14.13 -11.61 2.24
C ILE A 66 13.87 -11.72 3.74
N ASP A 67 14.02 -10.62 4.49
CA ASP A 67 13.96 -10.65 5.96
C ASP A 67 12.56 -10.96 6.50
N LYS A 68 11.53 -10.37 5.90
CA LYS A 68 10.16 -10.43 6.44
C LYS A 68 9.06 -10.10 5.43
N VAL A 69 7.84 -10.39 5.80
CA VAL A 69 6.66 -9.67 5.30
C VAL A 69 6.56 -8.38 6.10
N LEU A 70 6.97 -7.26 5.51
CA LEU A 70 7.02 -5.96 6.19
C LEU A 70 5.62 -5.42 6.46
N SER A 71 4.74 -5.53 5.48
CA SER A 71 3.41 -4.94 5.53
C SER A 71 2.34 -5.94 5.10
N LEU A 72 1.20 -5.85 5.77
CA LEU A 72 -0.04 -6.49 5.32
C LEU A 72 -0.99 -5.44 4.80
N PHE A 73 -1.40 -5.58 3.54
CA PHE A 73 -2.43 -4.75 2.95
C PHE A 73 -3.81 -5.38 3.21
N HIS A 74 -4.72 -4.60 3.78
CA HIS A 74 -6.12 -4.95 3.96
C HIS A 74 -6.99 -4.12 3.03
N ALA A 75 -7.39 -4.75 1.92
CA ALA A 75 -8.27 -4.12 0.94
C ALA A 75 -9.73 -4.27 1.38
N VAL A 76 -10.27 -3.27 2.05
CA VAL A 76 -11.65 -3.26 2.58
C VAL A 76 -12.71 -3.51 1.51
N MET A 77 -12.41 -3.23 0.24
CA MET A 77 -13.34 -3.42 -0.89
C MET A 77 -13.67 -4.89 -1.19
N TYR A 78 -12.90 -5.84 -0.69
CA TYR A 78 -13.11 -7.27 -0.96
C TYR A 78 -13.99 -7.98 0.09
N ASP A 79 -14.39 -7.31 1.15
CA ASP A 79 -15.33 -7.82 2.16
C ASP A 79 -16.36 -6.76 2.49
N GLU A 80 -17.63 -6.99 2.13
CA GLU A 80 -18.73 -6.06 2.40
C GLU A 80 -18.84 -5.66 3.87
N ARG A 81 -18.47 -6.58 4.80
CA ARG A 81 -18.48 -6.29 6.23
C ARG A 81 -17.38 -5.32 6.66
N GLN A 82 -16.32 -5.18 5.84
CA GLN A 82 -15.18 -4.30 6.05
C GLN A 82 -15.27 -3.02 5.21
N SER A 83 -16.17 -2.99 4.20
CA SER A 83 -16.22 -1.93 3.18
C SER A 83 -16.84 -0.60 3.65
N ALA A 84 -17.34 -0.53 4.88
CA ALA A 84 -18.06 0.63 5.38
C ALA A 84 -17.42 1.31 6.62
N PRO A 85 -16.13 1.72 6.56
CA PRO A 85 -15.48 2.42 7.69
C PRO A 85 -16.16 3.77 8.04
N HIS A 86 -16.89 4.36 7.10
CA HIS A 86 -17.68 5.58 7.28
C HIS A 86 -19.00 5.38 8.04
N VAL A 87 -19.34 4.13 8.42
CA VAL A 87 -20.57 3.77 9.14
C VAL A 87 -20.21 3.29 10.54
N ARG A 88 -20.55 4.07 11.57
CA ARG A 88 -20.13 3.79 12.96
C ARG A 88 -20.60 2.44 13.51
N SER A 89 -21.73 1.91 13.03
CA SER A 89 -22.21 0.58 13.46
C SER A 89 -21.36 -0.60 13.00
N THR A 90 -20.45 -0.41 12.00
CA THR A 90 -19.52 -1.45 11.55
C THR A 90 -18.19 -1.42 12.31
N HIS A 91 -17.91 -0.39 13.09
CA HIS A 91 -16.59 -0.16 13.68
C HIS A 91 -16.13 -1.32 14.57
N ASP A 92 -16.97 -1.84 15.44
CA ASP A 92 -16.59 -2.95 16.32
C ASP A 92 -16.23 -4.20 15.52
N HIS A 93 -16.96 -4.46 14.43
CA HIS A 93 -16.64 -5.57 13.54
C HIS A 93 -15.27 -5.38 12.87
N ILE A 94 -14.98 -4.18 12.35
CA ILE A 94 -13.70 -3.88 11.68
C ILE A 94 -12.53 -3.95 12.67
N VAL A 95 -12.68 -3.39 13.89
CA VAL A 95 -11.64 -3.48 14.94
C VAL A 95 -11.36 -4.94 15.32
N ASN A 96 -12.38 -5.74 15.53
CA ASN A 96 -12.23 -7.16 15.87
C ASN A 96 -11.55 -7.96 14.75
N TYR A 97 -11.88 -7.66 13.50
CA TYR A 97 -11.24 -8.29 12.36
C TYR A 97 -9.76 -7.89 12.23
N ALA A 98 -9.45 -6.61 12.38
CA ALA A 98 -8.07 -6.14 12.41
C ALA A 98 -7.26 -6.81 13.54
N GLU A 99 -7.83 -6.98 14.73
CA GLU A 99 -7.18 -7.71 15.82
C GLU A 99 -6.94 -9.19 15.47
N TYR A 100 -7.89 -9.83 14.80
CA TYR A 100 -7.72 -11.19 14.29
C TYR A 100 -6.55 -11.27 13.30
N ILE A 101 -6.41 -10.31 12.39
CA ILE A 101 -5.27 -10.23 11.45
C ILE A 101 -3.95 -10.09 12.24
N MET A 102 -3.90 -9.18 13.22
CA MET A 102 -2.70 -8.97 14.03
C MET A 102 -2.25 -10.24 14.76
N ARG A 103 -3.19 -10.96 15.36
CA ARG A 103 -2.89 -12.25 16.01
C ARG A 103 -2.45 -13.30 15.00
N SER A 104 -3.10 -13.34 13.84
CA SER A 104 -2.85 -14.34 12.79
C SER A 104 -1.54 -14.13 12.04
N SER A 105 -0.97 -12.92 12.06
CA SER A 105 0.27 -12.57 11.36
C SER A 105 1.54 -12.71 12.20
N GLN A 106 1.41 -13.08 13.46
CA GLN A 106 2.56 -13.26 14.36
C GLN A 106 3.55 -14.25 13.73
N GLY A 107 4.85 -13.95 13.86
CA GLY A 107 5.92 -14.75 13.27
C GLY A 107 6.45 -14.26 11.92
N LEU A 108 5.70 -13.45 11.15
CA LEU A 108 6.15 -12.91 9.85
C LEU A 108 7.04 -11.67 9.94
N GLY A 109 7.05 -10.97 11.08
CA GLY A 109 7.81 -9.72 11.26
C GLY A 109 7.12 -8.48 10.69
N VAL A 110 5.78 -8.49 10.63
CA VAL A 110 4.96 -7.38 10.13
C VAL A 110 5.16 -6.14 10.99
N GLU A 111 5.42 -4.99 10.34
CA GLU A 111 5.56 -3.68 10.99
C GLU A 111 4.42 -2.73 10.61
N ASN A 112 3.80 -2.92 9.44
CA ASN A 112 2.73 -2.06 8.94
C ASN A 112 1.46 -2.87 8.61
N PHE A 113 0.33 -2.37 9.06
CA PHE A 113 -0.99 -2.77 8.63
C PHE A 113 -1.54 -1.66 7.73
N ILE A 114 -1.55 -1.89 6.44
CA ILE A 114 -1.96 -0.90 5.44
C ILE A 114 -3.44 -1.10 5.15
N VAL A 115 -4.19 -0.01 5.22
CA VAL A 115 -5.63 -0.02 5.07
C VAL A 115 -6.10 1.09 4.12
N MET A 116 -7.12 0.80 3.34
CA MET A 116 -7.87 1.83 2.64
C MET A 116 -8.81 2.53 3.65
N PRO A 117 -8.64 3.83 3.94
CA PRO A 117 -9.28 4.47 5.09
C PRO A 117 -10.79 4.72 4.92
N ALA A 118 -11.32 4.61 3.70
CA ALA A 118 -12.74 4.68 3.41
C ALA A 118 -13.10 3.60 2.38
N GLY A 119 -14.39 3.32 2.24
CA GLY A 119 -14.90 2.49 1.16
C GLY A 119 -14.69 3.13 -0.22
N LEU A 120 -15.12 2.44 -1.25
CA LEU A 120 -15.13 2.95 -2.63
C LEU A 120 -15.94 4.24 -2.70
N TYR A 121 -15.54 5.16 -3.58
CA TYR A 121 -16.14 6.49 -3.64
C TYR A 121 -17.67 6.45 -3.80
N TYR A 122 -18.17 5.61 -4.70
CA TYR A 122 -19.61 5.50 -4.98
C TYR A 122 -20.43 4.92 -3.82
N ASP A 123 -19.81 4.16 -2.89
CA ASP A 123 -20.46 3.66 -1.68
C ASP A 123 -20.50 4.73 -0.58
N VAL A 124 -19.55 5.66 -0.59
CA VAL A 124 -19.42 6.70 0.42
C VAL A 124 -20.12 8.01 0.01
N GLU A 125 -20.35 8.23 -1.28
CA GLU A 125 -20.93 9.48 -1.81
C GLU A 125 -22.30 9.79 -1.20
N PRO A 126 -22.63 11.05 -0.86
CA PRO A 126 -21.72 12.17 -0.80
C PRO A 126 -20.73 12.05 0.37
N VAL A 127 -19.47 12.40 0.14
CA VAL A 127 -18.43 12.37 1.17
C VAL A 127 -18.59 13.60 2.07
N THR A 128 -19.22 13.39 3.22
CA THR A 128 -19.50 14.46 4.21
C THR A 128 -18.44 14.47 5.31
N ASP A 129 -18.34 15.59 6.01
CA ASP A 129 -17.45 15.73 7.18
C ASP A 129 -17.75 14.68 8.26
N ASP A 130 -19.04 14.33 8.47
CA ASP A 130 -19.41 13.29 9.44
C ASP A 130 -18.88 11.90 9.03
N LYS A 131 -18.95 11.55 7.74
CA LYS A 131 -18.38 10.30 7.23
C LYS A 131 -16.86 10.25 7.35
N ILE A 132 -16.17 11.37 7.07
CA ILE A 132 -14.70 11.45 7.27
C ILE A 132 -14.37 11.32 8.76
N ARG A 133 -15.13 11.94 9.67
CA ARG A 133 -14.97 11.78 11.12
C ARG A 133 -15.18 10.34 11.57
N ALA A 134 -16.20 9.67 11.06
CA ALA A 134 -16.44 8.26 11.38
C ALA A 134 -15.25 7.38 10.97
N CYS A 135 -14.67 7.60 9.77
CA CYS A 135 -13.45 6.92 9.36
C CYS A 135 -12.28 7.23 10.32
N ALA A 136 -12.09 8.50 10.69
CA ALA A 136 -11.00 8.87 11.60
C ALA A 136 -11.18 8.24 13.00
N GLU A 137 -12.39 8.22 13.53
CA GLU A 137 -12.73 7.56 14.80
C GLU A 137 -12.39 6.06 14.77
N LEU A 138 -12.76 5.38 13.67
CA LEU A 138 -12.45 3.97 13.48
C LEU A 138 -10.95 3.72 13.49
N TRP A 139 -10.21 4.43 12.64
CA TRP A 139 -8.77 4.16 12.46
C TRP A 139 -7.95 4.56 13.69
N ASN A 140 -8.38 5.53 14.48
CA ASN A 140 -7.80 5.79 15.81
C ASN A 140 -7.94 4.55 16.71
N ARG A 141 -9.11 3.91 16.75
CA ARG A 141 -9.34 2.68 17.53
C ARG A 141 -8.50 1.50 17.02
N VAL A 142 -8.47 1.31 15.70
CA VAL A 142 -7.63 0.25 15.08
C VAL A 142 -6.16 0.49 15.37
N GLY A 143 -5.67 1.73 15.21
CA GLY A 143 -4.27 2.08 15.44
C GLY A 143 -3.85 1.90 16.90
N GLU A 144 -4.70 2.27 17.86
CA GLU A 144 -4.46 2.01 19.28
C GLU A 144 -4.38 0.50 19.57
N MET A 145 -5.21 -0.30 18.89
CA MET A 145 -5.19 -1.75 19.03
C MET A 145 -3.93 -2.37 18.40
N THR A 146 -3.56 -1.99 17.16
CA THR A 146 -2.43 -2.58 16.44
C THR A 146 -1.09 -2.27 17.10
N GLN A 147 -0.96 -1.12 17.78
CA GLN A 147 0.23 -0.79 18.57
C GLN A 147 0.55 -1.82 19.68
N LYS A 148 -0.45 -2.50 20.22
CA LYS A 148 -0.24 -3.58 21.22
C LYS A 148 0.54 -4.75 20.63
N TYR A 149 0.54 -4.86 19.31
CA TYR A 149 1.28 -5.87 18.53
C TYR A 149 2.58 -5.33 17.93
N GLY A 150 2.93 -4.05 18.20
CA GLY A 150 4.08 -3.39 17.61
C GLY A 150 3.91 -3.02 16.13
N VAL A 151 2.66 -2.96 15.64
CA VAL A 151 2.32 -2.72 14.23
C VAL A 151 1.69 -1.34 14.06
N LYS A 152 2.13 -0.59 13.07
CA LYS A 152 1.56 0.72 12.70
C LYS A 152 0.33 0.53 11.81
N THR A 153 -0.77 1.24 12.09
CA THR A 153 -1.89 1.36 11.15
C THR A 153 -1.61 2.48 10.18
N CYS A 154 -1.43 2.13 8.90
CA CYS A 154 -1.05 3.03 7.84
C CYS A 154 -2.21 3.21 6.86
N CYS A 155 -2.70 4.45 6.71
CA CYS A 155 -3.80 4.76 5.79
C CYS A 155 -3.27 5.06 4.40
N HIS A 156 -3.66 4.22 3.45
CA HIS A 156 -3.35 4.28 2.03
C HIS A 156 -4.59 4.71 1.25
N HIS A 157 -4.49 5.87 0.60
CA HIS A 157 -5.61 6.46 -0.12
C HIS A 157 -5.54 6.13 -1.60
N GLU A 158 -6.51 5.36 -2.06
CA GLU A 158 -6.68 5.06 -3.48
C GLU A 158 -7.39 6.23 -4.19
N PHE A 159 -7.10 6.44 -5.49
CA PHE A 159 -7.77 7.49 -6.26
C PHE A 159 -9.28 7.28 -6.40
N PHE A 160 -9.75 6.07 -6.23
CA PHE A 160 -11.16 5.67 -6.22
C PHE A 160 -11.76 5.52 -4.82
N CYS A 161 -11.00 5.84 -3.77
CA CYS A 161 -11.45 5.83 -2.37
C CYS A 161 -12.35 7.05 -2.07
N GLY A 162 -13.24 6.92 -1.10
CA GLY A 162 -14.10 8.00 -0.64
C GLY A 162 -13.34 9.20 -0.07
N ILE A 163 -12.15 8.99 0.51
CA ILE A 163 -11.28 10.06 1.03
C ILE A 163 -10.07 10.15 0.11
N ARG A 164 -10.05 11.12 -0.82
CA ARG A 164 -9.03 11.22 -1.87
C ARG A 164 -8.57 12.62 -2.24
N THR A 165 -9.42 13.64 -2.08
CA THR A 165 -9.05 15.02 -2.42
C THR A 165 -8.17 15.64 -1.34
N ALA A 166 -7.37 16.65 -1.69
CA ALA A 166 -6.48 17.34 -0.75
C ALA A 166 -7.23 17.84 0.51
N GLU A 167 -8.45 18.37 0.34
CA GLU A 167 -9.27 18.85 1.45
C GLU A 167 -9.78 17.71 2.35
N GLN A 168 -10.20 16.58 1.75
CA GLN A 168 -10.64 15.41 2.51
C GLN A 168 -9.49 14.77 3.27
N LEU A 169 -8.31 14.65 2.64
CA LEU A 169 -7.08 14.17 3.27
C LEU A 169 -6.67 15.05 4.45
N ARG A 170 -6.66 16.37 4.27
CA ARG A 170 -6.37 17.32 5.33
C ARG A 170 -7.29 17.11 6.53
N LYS A 171 -8.62 17.07 6.32
CA LYS A 171 -9.61 16.84 7.39
C LYS A 171 -9.42 15.50 8.08
N PHE A 172 -9.19 14.43 7.32
CA PHE A 172 -8.98 13.10 7.85
C PHE A 172 -7.77 13.07 8.79
N TYR A 173 -6.61 13.58 8.35
CA TYR A 173 -5.42 13.59 9.19
C TYR A 173 -5.46 14.58 10.35
N GLU A 174 -6.24 15.65 10.24
CA GLU A 174 -6.51 16.57 11.35
C GLU A 174 -7.33 15.90 12.46
N TRP A 175 -8.24 14.99 12.11
CA TRP A 175 -9.12 14.28 13.06
C TRP A 175 -8.58 12.93 13.53
N THR A 176 -7.46 12.47 12.97
CA THR A 176 -6.78 11.26 13.44
C THR A 176 -5.63 11.60 14.39
N ASP A 177 -5.42 10.72 15.38
CA ASP A 177 -4.30 10.84 16.32
C ASP A 177 -2.99 10.38 15.64
N PRO A 178 -1.96 11.23 15.54
CA PRO A 178 -0.70 10.88 14.89
C PRO A 178 0.10 9.79 15.63
N ARG A 179 -0.25 9.47 16.88
CA ARG A 179 0.34 8.34 17.60
C ARG A 179 -0.15 6.99 17.08
N TYR A 180 -1.35 6.95 16.49
CA TYR A 180 -2.04 5.72 16.13
C TYR A 180 -2.22 5.54 14.63
N VAL A 181 -2.45 6.63 13.88
CA VAL A 181 -2.75 6.58 12.45
C VAL A 181 -1.64 7.24 11.66
N PHE A 182 -1.02 6.48 10.79
CA PHE A 182 0.09 6.91 9.96
C PHE A 182 -0.36 7.13 8.51
N PHE A 183 0.29 8.07 7.86
CA PHE A 183 0.14 8.31 6.43
C PHE A 183 0.97 7.29 5.65
N TYR A 184 0.36 6.67 4.65
CA TYR A 184 1.05 5.83 3.69
C TYR A 184 0.99 6.49 2.32
N CYS A 185 2.14 6.92 1.81
CA CYS A 185 2.22 7.73 0.61
C CYS A 185 2.26 6.86 -0.64
N ASP A 186 1.15 6.76 -1.37
CA ASP A 186 1.17 6.21 -2.72
C ASP A 186 1.33 7.32 -3.74
N THR A 187 2.42 7.30 -4.48
CA THR A 187 2.78 8.40 -5.37
C THR A 187 1.84 8.52 -6.56
N ALA A 188 1.50 7.42 -7.22
CA ALA A 188 0.62 7.43 -8.38
C ALA A 188 -0.85 7.66 -8.03
N GLN A 189 -1.33 7.04 -6.95
CA GLN A 189 -2.72 7.20 -6.50
C GLN A 189 -3.04 8.67 -6.22
N HIS A 190 -2.12 9.38 -5.58
CA HIS A 190 -2.30 10.81 -5.30
C HIS A 190 -2.27 11.65 -6.58
N VAL A 191 -1.34 11.40 -7.51
CA VAL A 191 -1.28 12.11 -8.79
C VAL A 191 -2.57 11.88 -9.59
N ILE A 192 -3.05 10.65 -9.68
CA ILE A 192 -4.32 10.34 -10.38
C ILE A 192 -5.48 11.11 -9.75
N ALA A 193 -5.50 11.25 -8.42
CA ALA A 193 -6.50 12.02 -7.70
C ALA A 193 -6.33 13.55 -7.81
N GLY A 194 -5.31 14.04 -8.51
CA GLY A 194 -5.00 15.47 -8.63
C GLY A 194 -4.36 16.08 -7.38
N VAL A 195 -3.68 15.27 -6.59
CA VAL A 195 -2.95 15.69 -5.38
C VAL A 195 -1.46 15.52 -5.61
N ASP A 196 -0.67 16.54 -5.35
CA ASP A 196 0.79 16.45 -5.40
C ASP A 196 1.31 15.61 -4.21
N PRO A 197 1.93 14.44 -4.46
CA PRO A 197 2.40 13.56 -3.41
C PRO A 197 3.58 14.15 -2.62
N VAL A 198 4.41 15.00 -3.23
CA VAL A 198 5.55 15.66 -2.57
C VAL A 198 5.04 16.68 -1.55
N ASP A 199 4.12 17.56 -1.98
CA ASP A 199 3.50 18.56 -1.09
C ASP A 199 2.72 17.89 0.06
N LEU A 200 2.00 16.81 -0.23
CA LEU A 200 1.28 16.03 0.78
C LEU A 200 2.24 15.37 1.76
N TYR A 201 3.32 14.75 1.28
CA TYR A 201 4.34 14.16 2.13
C TYR A 201 4.98 15.19 3.07
N LEU A 202 5.37 16.37 2.55
CA LEU A 202 5.97 17.43 3.35
C LEU A 202 5.06 17.90 4.51
N LYS A 203 3.74 17.86 4.32
CA LYS A 203 2.75 18.19 5.35
C LYS A 203 2.56 17.07 6.38
N LEU A 204 2.80 15.82 6.01
CA LEU A 204 2.52 14.63 6.83
C LEU A 204 3.79 13.82 7.19
N ALA A 205 4.99 14.36 6.91
CA ALA A 205 6.27 13.66 7.08
C ALA A 205 6.45 13.08 8.48
N ASP A 206 6.06 13.84 9.52
CA ASP A 206 6.22 13.44 10.92
C ASP A 206 5.39 12.20 11.31
N ARG A 207 4.43 11.82 10.46
CA ARG A 207 3.59 10.63 10.63
C ARG A 207 3.59 9.71 9.41
N CYS A 208 4.61 9.80 8.55
CA CYS A 208 4.73 8.92 7.40
C CYS A 208 5.14 7.51 7.84
N GLY A 209 4.30 6.52 7.54
CA GLY A 209 4.54 5.10 7.85
C GLY A 209 5.25 4.35 6.74
N GLY A 210 5.24 4.85 5.52
CA GLY A 210 5.85 4.21 4.36
C GLY A 210 5.36 4.76 3.03
N PHE A 211 5.80 4.12 1.97
CA PHE A 211 5.51 4.53 0.60
C PHE A 211 5.11 3.34 -0.27
N HIS A 212 4.20 3.58 -1.20
CA HIS A 212 4.08 2.87 -2.46
C HIS A 212 4.61 3.78 -3.58
N MET A 213 5.74 3.42 -4.14
CA MET A 213 6.30 4.15 -5.27
C MET A 213 5.98 3.43 -6.56
N LYS A 214 5.19 4.07 -7.37
CA LYS A 214 4.84 3.71 -8.74
C LYS A 214 4.51 4.98 -9.50
N ASP A 215 4.63 4.94 -10.82
CA ASP A 215 4.32 6.08 -11.70
C ASP A 215 2.95 5.95 -12.34
N THR A 216 2.50 7.02 -12.96
CA THR A 216 1.27 7.06 -13.75
C THR A 216 1.42 8.02 -14.94
N LEU A 217 0.66 7.76 -15.99
CA LEU A 217 0.51 8.66 -17.14
C LEU A 217 -0.83 9.41 -17.12
N HIS A 218 -1.62 9.26 -16.05
CA HIS A 218 -3.02 9.68 -16.04
C HIS A 218 -3.36 10.51 -14.81
N VAL A 219 -4.32 11.43 -15.00
CA VAL A 219 -5.03 12.14 -13.94
C VAL A 219 -6.52 11.91 -14.16
N ASP A 220 -7.26 11.54 -13.13
CA ASP A 220 -8.71 11.39 -13.19
C ASP A 220 -9.43 12.74 -13.06
N LEU A 221 -9.47 13.49 -14.17
CA LEU A 221 -10.14 14.80 -14.22
C LEU A 221 -11.66 14.68 -14.34
N THR A 222 -12.16 13.58 -14.94
CA THR A 222 -13.59 13.40 -15.19
C THR A 222 -14.33 12.88 -13.97
N GLY A 223 -13.66 12.16 -13.09
CA GLY A 223 -14.26 11.46 -11.98
C GLY A 223 -15.14 10.27 -12.40
N ASP A 224 -15.00 9.79 -13.63
CA ASP A 224 -15.79 8.68 -14.14
C ASP A 224 -15.57 7.40 -13.34
N TYR A 225 -14.33 7.12 -12.98
CA TYR A 225 -13.97 5.95 -12.15
C TYR A 225 -14.56 6.02 -10.75
N ARG A 226 -14.84 7.21 -10.24
CA ARG A 226 -15.47 7.39 -8.92
C ARG A 226 -16.94 7.00 -8.92
N ARG A 227 -17.58 6.95 -10.07
CA ARG A 227 -19.01 6.66 -10.24
C ARG A 227 -19.28 5.24 -10.69
N LYS A 228 -18.22 4.50 -11.03
CA LYS A 228 -18.31 3.16 -11.59
C LYS A 228 -17.91 2.12 -10.56
N PRO A 229 -18.45 0.91 -10.64
CA PRO A 229 -17.98 -0.20 -9.83
C PRO A 229 -16.48 -0.45 -9.99
N ASP A 230 -15.84 -0.90 -8.94
CA ASP A 230 -14.44 -1.32 -8.90
C ASP A 230 -14.06 -2.31 -10.01
N ALA A 231 -15.00 -3.18 -10.41
CA ALA A 231 -14.84 -4.10 -11.53
C ALA A 231 -14.41 -3.41 -12.84
N GLU A 232 -14.80 -2.13 -13.06
CA GLU A 232 -14.36 -1.38 -14.24
C GLU A 232 -12.93 -0.86 -14.10
N VAL A 233 -12.53 -0.42 -12.90
CA VAL A 233 -11.13 -0.06 -12.62
C VAL A 233 -10.22 -1.27 -12.77
N MET A 234 -10.73 -2.45 -12.41
CA MET A 234 -10.03 -3.71 -12.47
C MET A 234 -10.20 -4.48 -13.80
N ALA A 235 -11.02 -3.99 -14.73
CA ALA A 235 -11.28 -4.69 -15.98
C ALA A 235 -10.02 -4.79 -16.86
N PRO A 236 -9.85 -5.90 -17.62
CA PRO A 236 -8.71 -6.06 -18.54
C PRO A 236 -8.66 -4.99 -19.66
N THR A 237 -9.79 -4.39 -19.97
CA THR A 237 -9.93 -3.31 -21.00
C THR A 237 -9.62 -1.93 -20.46
N THR A 238 -9.43 -1.78 -19.13
CA THR A 238 -9.04 -0.51 -18.53
C THR A 238 -7.62 -0.15 -18.95
N PRO A 239 -7.32 1.12 -19.28
CA PRO A 239 -5.95 1.54 -19.53
C PRO A 239 -5.06 1.16 -18.36
N ARG A 240 -3.80 0.88 -18.63
CA ARG A 240 -2.82 0.68 -17.58
C ARG A 240 -2.65 2.00 -16.80
N TRP A 241 -3.10 2.01 -15.56
CA TRP A 241 -3.02 3.20 -14.71
C TRP A 241 -1.65 3.40 -14.10
N PHE A 242 -0.97 2.30 -13.74
CA PHE A 242 0.27 2.31 -12.99
C PHE A 242 1.43 1.81 -13.85
N HIS A 243 2.55 2.51 -13.73
CA HIS A 243 3.74 2.30 -14.52
C HIS A 243 5.00 2.21 -13.64
N GLU A 244 6.07 1.73 -14.25
CA GLU A 244 7.40 1.70 -13.67
C GLU A 244 7.87 3.12 -13.34
N MET A 245 8.61 3.25 -12.25
CA MET A 245 9.20 4.53 -11.86
C MET A 245 10.10 5.10 -12.96
N GLY A 246 9.89 6.37 -13.30
CA GLY A 246 10.68 7.07 -14.32
C GLY A 246 10.33 6.68 -15.75
N VAL A 247 9.13 6.14 -16.01
CA VAL A 247 8.63 5.90 -17.36
C VAL A 247 8.59 7.20 -18.17
N PRO A 248 8.91 7.18 -19.48
CA PRO A 248 8.80 8.39 -20.31
C PRO A 248 7.39 8.99 -20.28
N GLY A 249 7.28 10.25 -19.88
CA GLY A 249 5.99 10.93 -19.70
C GLY A 249 5.31 10.66 -18.35
N GLY A 250 5.97 9.97 -17.43
CA GLY A 250 5.51 9.78 -16.06
C GLY A 250 5.24 11.09 -15.35
N LEU A 251 4.21 11.10 -14.52
CA LEU A 251 3.71 12.31 -13.85
C LEU A 251 4.22 12.47 -12.43
N VAL A 252 4.88 11.46 -11.87
CA VAL A 252 5.45 11.52 -10.51
C VAL A 252 6.87 12.09 -10.55
N ASP A 253 7.11 13.17 -9.81
CA ASP A 253 8.46 13.71 -9.63
C ASP A 253 9.20 12.95 -8.51
N PHE A 254 9.74 11.77 -8.84
CA PHE A 254 10.53 10.98 -7.90
C PHE A 254 11.80 11.68 -7.41
N PRO A 255 12.55 12.41 -8.23
CA PRO A 255 13.67 13.22 -7.75
C PRO A 255 13.27 14.19 -6.65
N ALA A 256 12.17 14.95 -6.84
CA ALA A 256 11.66 15.86 -5.82
C ALA A 256 11.18 15.12 -4.57
N MET A 257 10.52 13.98 -4.72
CA MET A 257 10.11 13.13 -3.59
C MET A 257 11.33 12.66 -2.79
N MET A 258 12.37 12.16 -3.46
CA MET A 258 13.60 11.71 -2.79
C MET A 258 14.32 12.85 -2.07
N ALA A 259 14.36 14.05 -2.65
CA ALA A 259 14.91 15.23 -2.00
C ALA A 259 14.12 15.61 -0.74
N ALA A 260 12.79 15.63 -0.83
CA ALA A 260 11.91 15.90 0.31
C ALA A 260 12.10 14.87 1.44
N MET A 261 12.22 13.59 1.09
CA MET A 261 12.48 12.52 2.05
C MET A 261 13.85 12.71 2.75
N LYS A 262 14.89 13.07 1.99
CA LYS A 262 16.23 13.37 2.53
C LYS A 262 16.18 14.58 3.48
N ASP A 263 15.57 15.66 3.07
CA ASP A 263 15.45 16.89 3.87
C ASP A 263 14.71 16.67 5.19
N ARG A 264 13.76 15.72 5.21
CA ARG A 264 13.02 15.32 6.41
C ARG A 264 13.69 14.20 7.20
N GLY A 265 14.82 13.65 6.74
CA GLY A 265 15.54 12.58 7.41
C GLY A 265 14.73 11.27 7.47
N TYR A 266 13.98 10.94 6.42
CA TYR A 266 13.19 9.72 6.39
C TYR A 266 14.09 8.48 6.35
N GLU A 267 13.99 7.61 7.33
CA GLU A 267 14.79 6.36 7.45
C GLU A 267 13.92 5.09 7.34
N GLY A 268 12.64 5.25 7.01
CA GLY A 268 11.72 4.12 6.91
C GLY A 268 11.83 3.32 5.60
N TRP A 269 10.94 2.36 5.46
CA TRP A 269 10.85 1.53 4.26
C TRP A 269 10.17 2.25 3.09
N VAL A 270 10.63 1.94 1.89
CA VAL A 270 10.02 2.40 0.64
C VAL A 270 9.58 1.20 -0.16
N GLY A 271 8.28 1.10 -0.40
CA GLY A 271 7.68 0.06 -1.23
C GLY A 271 7.69 0.42 -2.70
N VAL A 272 8.02 -0.55 -3.54
CA VAL A 272 7.77 -0.51 -4.98
C VAL A 272 6.54 -1.34 -5.26
N GLU A 273 5.56 -0.74 -5.91
CA GLU A 273 4.31 -1.43 -6.22
C GLU A 273 4.06 -1.46 -7.73
N HIS A 274 3.55 -2.58 -8.23
CA HIS A 274 3.23 -2.77 -9.64
C HIS A 274 1.86 -3.42 -9.81
N ASP A 275 0.82 -2.66 -9.55
CA ASP A 275 -0.53 -3.09 -9.84
C ASP A 275 -0.71 -3.33 -11.33
N LYS A 276 -1.21 -4.53 -11.66
CA LYS A 276 -1.53 -4.89 -13.05
C LYS A 276 -0.40 -4.60 -14.05
N ALA A 277 0.83 -4.92 -13.69
CA ALA A 277 1.98 -4.80 -14.58
C ALA A 277 1.82 -5.58 -15.91
N ASP A 278 0.94 -6.59 -15.93
CA ASP A 278 0.62 -7.42 -17.09
C ASP A 278 -0.41 -6.77 -18.04
N VAL A 279 -1.05 -5.67 -17.65
CA VAL A 279 -1.97 -4.94 -18.53
C VAL A 279 -1.20 -4.21 -19.61
N GLY A 280 -1.68 -4.27 -20.86
CA GLY A 280 -1.06 -3.57 -21.98
C GLY A 280 0.25 -4.21 -22.48
N GLY A 281 0.48 -5.49 -22.17
CA GLY A 281 1.62 -6.25 -22.70
C GLY A 281 2.88 -6.21 -21.85
N GLY A 282 2.83 -5.58 -20.66
CA GLY A 282 3.90 -5.66 -19.67
C GLY A 282 3.91 -6.99 -18.92
N ASN A 283 4.90 -7.17 -18.06
CA ASN A 283 4.94 -8.28 -17.11
C ASN A 283 5.59 -7.83 -15.80
N TYR A 284 5.19 -8.46 -14.72
CA TYR A 284 5.66 -8.11 -13.38
C TYR A 284 7.19 -8.22 -13.19
N PRO A 285 7.89 -9.28 -13.64
CA PRO A 285 9.34 -9.37 -13.54
C PRO A 285 10.08 -8.22 -14.21
N GLU A 286 9.66 -7.86 -15.42
CA GLU A 286 10.25 -6.76 -16.19
C GLU A 286 10.02 -5.41 -15.53
N SER A 287 8.76 -5.12 -15.13
CA SER A 287 8.40 -3.90 -14.42
C SER A 287 9.20 -3.73 -13.13
N THR A 288 9.36 -4.81 -12.37
CA THR A 288 10.15 -4.81 -11.13
C THR A 288 11.63 -4.52 -11.42
N ALA A 289 12.19 -5.13 -12.48
CA ALA A 289 13.59 -4.90 -12.86
C ALA A 289 13.85 -3.47 -13.34
N LEU A 290 12.92 -2.87 -14.09
CA LEU A 290 13.01 -1.47 -14.53
C LEU A 290 12.99 -0.52 -13.35
N SER A 291 12.08 -0.71 -12.39
CA SER A 291 12.03 0.10 -11.18
C SER A 291 13.26 -0.10 -10.29
N ALA A 292 13.76 -1.32 -10.15
CA ALA A 292 15.01 -1.59 -9.42
C ALA A 292 16.19 -0.87 -10.06
N TRP A 293 16.28 -0.86 -11.40
CA TRP A 293 17.31 -0.12 -12.13
C TRP A 293 17.22 1.39 -11.85
N TYR A 294 16.01 1.96 -11.92
CA TYR A 294 15.80 3.39 -11.65
C TYR A 294 16.18 3.78 -10.21
N ILE A 295 15.82 2.96 -9.23
CA ILE A 295 16.24 3.12 -7.84
C ILE A 295 17.77 3.18 -7.74
N GLN A 296 18.47 2.18 -8.28
CA GLN A 296 19.91 2.06 -8.12
C GLN A 296 20.69 3.16 -8.84
N HIS A 297 20.25 3.56 -10.04
CA HIS A 297 20.99 4.45 -10.90
C HIS A 297 20.57 5.92 -10.83
N VAL A 298 19.37 6.20 -10.33
CA VAL A 298 18.83 7.56 -10.22
C VAL A 298 18.57 7.93 -8.77
N LEU A 299 17.65 7.24 -8.08
CA LEU A 299 17.10 7.69 -6.81
C LEU A 299 18.11 7.62 -5.66
N LYS A 300 18.87 6.53 -5.55
CA LYS A 300 19.88 6.39 -4.49
C LYS A 300 20.93 7.49 -4.53
N LYS A 301 21.26 8.03 -5.70
CA LYS A 301 22.23 9.13 -5.84
C LYS A 301 21.70 10.46 -5.29
N ILE A 302 20.39 10.65 -5.30
CA ILE A 302 19.74 11.86 -4.77
C ILE A 302 19.73 11.79 -3.24
N TYR A 303 19.44 10.63 -2.69
CA TYR A 303 19.36 10.44 -1.25
C TYR A 303 20.73 10.36 -0.55
N ALA A 304 21.76 9.90 -1.25
CA ALA A 304 23.15 9.82 -0.74
C ALA A 304 23.78 11.24 -0.45
#